data_05011f13c8eb6f6b79450d512c8f729a
#
_entry.id   05011f13c8eb6f6b79450d512c8f729a
#
_cell.length_a   1.000
_cell.length_b   1.000
_cell.length_c   1.000
_cell.angle_alpha   90.00
_cell.angle_beta   90.00
_cell.angle_gamma   90.00
#
_symmetry.space_group_name_H-M   'P 1'
#
loop_
_entity.id
_entity.type
_entity.pdbx_description
1 polymer ?
#
loop_
_entity_poly.entity_id
_entity_poly.type
_entity_poly.pdbx_seq_one_letter_code
_entity_poly.pdbx_strand_id
1 'polypeptide(L)'
;MRLYTQLLSLLIFVTVVACQAQLDNKTKAHKTMNKENYRDLNEEEKRVIINKGTEYPFTGEYNSLKDAGVFHCKQCNTPLFKSEDKFDSGSGWPSFDDAIEGNVKEIPDNDGRRVEIVCKTCDGHLGHVFRGEALTNKSTRHCVNSISLSFEPTDESPRDTAIFASGCFWGTEYHLQKMNGVIDTKPGYIGGHVKNPGYRQVCSGLTGHAEAVRVIFNPKLVRYEELAKIFFETHDPSQVDGQGPDIGNQYRSEVFYYNEEQKQIIKNLIKQLESKGINVVTRLTKATAFWVAEDYHQDYYTKTGKQPYCHIYQKKF
;
A
#
# COMPACT_ATOMS: atom_id res chain seq x y z
N MET A 1 -57.25 -26.02 3.42
CA MET A 1 -56.34 -26.20 2.28
C MET A 1 -56.13 -24.95 1.41
N ARG A 2 -57.07 -24.02 1.30
CA ARG A 2 -56.91 -22.80 0.48
C ARG A 2 -56.08 -21.65 1.09
N LEU A 3 -55.89 -21.62 2.39
CA LEU A 3 -55.07 -20.56 3.04
C LEU A 3 -53.55 -20.80 2.97
N TYR A 4 -53.11 -22.06 2.89
CA TYR A 4 -51.68 -22.41 2.80
C TYR A 4 -51.06 -22.14 1.43
N THR A 5 -51.85 -22.21 0.37
CA THR A 5 -51.37 -21.94 -1.00
C THR A 5 -51.18 -20.43 -1.28
N GLN A 6 -51.91 -19.55 -0.60
CA GLN A 6 -51.76 -18.10 -0.76
C GLN A 6 -50.53 -17.56 0.00
N LEU A 7 -50.19 -18.14 1.16
CA LEU A 7 -49.00 -17.73 1.93
C LEU A 7 -47.70 -18.16 1.22
N LEU A 8 -47.70 -19.33 0.54
CA LEU A 8 -46.52 -19.83 -0.20
C LEU A 8 -46.24 -19.00 -1.44
N SER A 9 -47.28 -18.52 -2.17
CA SER A 9 -47.13 -17.66 -3.33
C SER A 9 -46.63 -16.25 -2.98
N LEU A 10 -47.00 -15.74 -1.83
CA LEU A 10 -46.54 -14.41 -1.33
C LEU A 10 -45.08 -14.45 -0.91
N LEU A 11 -44.61 -15.55 -0.28
CA LEU A 11 -43.20 -15.70 0.09
C LEU A 11 -42.27 -15.83 -1.14
N ILE A 12 -42.68 -16.51 -2.19
CA ILE A 12 -41.92 -16.66 -3.44
C ILE A 12 -41.83 -15.32 -4.17
N PHE A 13 -42.91 -14.51 -4.16
CA PHE A 13 -42.88 -13.18 -4.78
C PHE A 13 -41.98 -12.18 -4.08
N VAL A 14 -41.90 -12.22 -2.75
CA VAL A 14 -41.02 -11.34 -1.95
C VAL A 14 -39.55 -11.71 -2.16
N THR A 15 -39.21 -13.00 -2.29
CA THR A 15 -37.82 -13.43 -2.53
C THR A 15 -37.34 -13.11 -3.94
N VAL A 16 -38.21 -13.18 -4.96
CA VAL A 16 -37.87 -12.82 -6.34
C VAL A 16 -37.65 -11.30 -6.49
N VAL A 17 -38.49 -10.47 -5.83
CA VAL A 17 -38.33 -9.01 -5.84
C VAL A 17 -37.07 -8.56 -5.09
N ALA A 18 -36.70 -9.24 -4.00
CA ALA A 18 -35.46 -8.96 -3.28
C ALA A 18 -34.20 -9.35 -4.09
N CYS A 19 -34.27 -10.45 -4.85
CA CYS A 19 -33.17 -10.87 -5.73
C CYS A 19 -33.02 -9.94 -6.95
N GLN A 20 -34.13 -9.45 -7.51
CA GLN A 20 -34.12 -8.48 -8.60
C GLN A 20 -33.57 -7.13 -8.15
N ALA A 21 -33.90 -6.66 -6.94
CA ALA A 21 -33.37 -5.41 -6.37
C ALA A 21 -31.85 -5.50 -6.06
N GLN A 22 -31.31 -6.68 -5.75
CA GLN A 22 -29.87 -6.90 -5.59
C GLN A 22 -29.13 -6.99 -6.93
N LEU A 23 -29.74 -7.48 -7.98
CA LEU A 23 -29.21 -7.47 -9.34
C LEU A 23 -29.19 -6.05 -9.93
N ASP A 24 -30.26 -5.27 -9.73
CA ASP A 24 -30.36 -3.88 -10.20
C ASP A 24 -29.38 -2.93 -9.48
N ASN A 25 -28.98 -3.22 -8.23
CA ASN A 25 -27.96 -2.46 -7.54
C ASN A 25 -26.51 -2.77 -7.98
N LYS A 26 -26.24 -3.92 -8.57
CA LYS A 26 -24.93 -4.25 -9.18
C LYS A 26 -24.75 -3.61 -10.57
N THR A 27 -25.82 -3.32 -11.27
CA THR A 27 -25.80 -2.69 -12.61
C THR A 27 -25.83 -1.16 -12.58
N LYS A 28 -26.08 -0.52 -11.42
CA LYS A 28 -26.14 0.95 -11.28
C LYS A 28 -24.86 1.64 -10.82
N ALA A 29 -23.74 0.95 -10.72
CA ALA A 29 -22.44 1.55 -10.36
C ALA A 29 -21.63 2.04 -11.57
N HIS A 30 -22.23 2.27 -12.72
CA HIS A 30 -21.63 3.10 -13.77
C HIS A 30 -22.08 4.55 -13.55
N LYS A 31 -21.46 5.21 -12.56
CA LYS A 31 -21.61 6.63 -12.34
C LYS A 31 -21.05 7.33 -13.58
N THR A 32 -21.92 7.82 -14.47
CA THR A 32 -21.53 8.77 -15.54
C THR A 32 -20.77 9.91 -14.88
N MET A 33 -19.44 9.92 -15.06
CA MET A 33 -18.62 11.05 -14.61
C MET A 33 -19.05 12.27 -15.43
N ASN A 34 -19.56 13.31 -14.75
CA ASN A 34 -19.84 14.58 -15.39
C ASN A 34 -18.54 15.15 -15.98
N LYS A 35 -18.63 15.77 -17.17
CA LYS A 35 -17.50 16.45 -17.83
C LYS A 35 -16.80 17.50 -16.94
N GLU A 36 -17.49 18.00 -15.90
CA GLU A 36 -16.98 18.92 -14.89
C GLU A 36 -15.84 18.33 -14.02
N ASN A 37 -15.65 17.00 -14.03
CA ASN A 37 -14.61 16.32 -13.26
C ASN A 37 -13.41 15.88 -14.14
N TYR A 38 -13.32 16.32 -15.38
CA TYR A 38 -12.18 16.03 -16.23
C TYR A 38 -11.00 16.94 -15.85
N ARG A 39 -9.80 16.36 -15.87
CA ARG A 39 -8.57 17.09 -15.63
C ARG A 39 -8.33 18.10 -16.77
N ASP A 40 -7.86 19.28 -16.42
CA ASP A 40 -7.35 20.24 -17.42
C ASP A 40 -6.09 19.67 -18.09
N LEU A 41 -6.14 19.57 -19.41
CA LEU A 41 -5.04 19.08 -20.23
C LEU A 41 -4.17 20.25 -20.73
N ASN A 42 -2.85 20.06 -20.73
CA ASN A 42 -1.95 20.99 -21.38
C ASN A 42 -2.02 20.86 -22.92
N GLU A 43 -1.36 21.70 -23.67
CA GLU A 43 -1.46 21.74 -25.13
C GLU A 43 -0.96 20.44 -25.79
N GLU A 44 0.10 19.82 -25.26
CA GLU A 44 0.62 18.56 -25.80
C GLU A 44 -0.31 17.39 -25.48
N GLU A 45 -0.87 17.33 -24.27
CA GLU A 45 -1.90 16.37 -23.88
C GLU A 45 -3.15 16.52 -24.78
N LYS A 46 -3.60 17.76 -25.07
CA LYS A 46 -4.71 18.04 -26.00
C LYS A 46 -4.41 17.58 -27.40
N ARG A 47 -3.18 17.83 -27.90
CA ARG A 47 -2.75 17.37 -29.21
C ARG A 47 -2.92 15.88 -29.41
N VAL A 48 -2.59 15.08 -28.38
CA VAL A 48 -2.67 13.61 -28.47
C VAL A 48 -4.07 13.12 -28.08
N ILE A 49 -4.59 13.51 -26.91
CA ILE A 49 -5.81 12.92 -26.35
C ILE A 49 -7.07 13.40 -27.05
N ILE A 50 -7.13 14.70 -27.42
CA ILE A 50 -8.33 15.30 -28.03
C ILE A 50 -8.21 15.29 -29.56
N ASN A 51 -7.05 15.69 -30.08
CA ASN A 51 -6.85 15.86 -31.52
C ASN A 51 -6.26 14.62 -32.20
N LYS A 52 -6.23 13.46 -31.46
CA LYS A 52 -5.81 12.14 -31.98
C LYS A 52 -4.38 12.14 -32.55
N GLY A 53 -3.49 12.91 -31.98
CA GLY A 53 -2.07 12.91 -32.35
C GLY A 53 -1.37 11.67 -31.81
N THR A 54 -0.12 11.49 -32.20
CA THR A 54 0.74 10.42 -31.72
C THR A 54 1.97 11.02 -31.05
N GLU A 55 2.35 10.49 -29.88
CA GLU A 55 3.59 10.79 -29.19
C GLU A 55 4.80 10.23 -29.97
N TYR A 56 5.98 10.86 -29.88
CA TYR A 56 7.17 10.31 -30.51
C TYR A 56 7.59 8.98 -29.88
N PRO A 57 8.08 8.00 -30.67
CA PRO A 57 8.50 6.71 -30.13
C PRO A 57 9.66 6.87 -29.14
N PHE A 58 9.71 6.07 -28.11
CA PHE A 58 10.74 6.01 -27.05
C PHE A 58 10.84 7.28 -26.15
N THR A 59 9.91 8.23 -26.25
CA THR A 59 9.91 9.45 -25.43
C THR A 59 8.95 9.38 -24.25
N GLY A 60 8.02 8.41 -24.24
CA GLY A 60 6.96 8.32 -23.26
C GLY A 60 7.44 7.86 -21.89
N GLU A 61 6.96 8.52 -20.83
CA GLU A 61 7.29 8.27 -19.42
C GLU A 61 7.10 6.80 -19.03
N TYR A 62 6.05 6.16 -19.53
CA TYR A 62 5.67 4.81 -19.12
C TYR A 62 6.20 3.69 -20.04
N ASN A 63 7.04 4.02 -21.02
CA ASN A 63 7.56 3.04 -21.97
C ASN A 63 8.37 1.94 -21.24
N SER A 64 9.28 2.33 -20.35
CA SER A 64 10.14 1.42 -19.59
C SER A 64 9.64 1.11 -18.16
N LEU A 65 8.50 1.67 -17.73
CA LEU A 65 7.96 1.45 -16.39
C LEU A 65 7.60 -0.03 -16.17
N LYS A 66 8.10 -0.62 -15.07
CA LYS A 66 7.86 -2.01 -14.69
C LYS A 66 7.16 -2.16 -13.33
N ASP A 67 6.88 -1.05 -12.66
CA ASP A 67 6.24 -1.06 -11.34
C ASP A 67 4.82 -1.65 -11.42
N ALA A 68 4.42 -2.36 -10.36
CA ALA A 68 3.07 -2.88 -10.23
C ALA A 68 2.06 -1.74 -10.04
N GLY A 69 0.99 -1.74 -10.81
CA GLY A 69 0.01 -0.67 -10.74
C GLY A 69 -1.06 -0.72 -11.82
N VAL A 70 -1.88 0.32 -11.83
CA VAL A 70 -2.95 0.51 -12.80
C VAL A 70 -2.68 1.78 -13.60
N PHE A 71 -2.83 1.67 -14.91
CA PHE A 71 -2.78 2.81 -15.83
C PHE A 71 -4.18 3.35 -16.05
N HIS A 72 -4.37 4.62 -15.76
CA HIS A 72 -5.64 5.33 -15.85
C HIS A 72 -5.64 6.29 -17.02
N CYS A 73 -6.83 6.64 -17.50
CA CYS A 73 -6.99 7.70 -18.48
C CYS A 73 -6.53 9.04 -17.90
N LYS A 74 -5.62 9.72 -18.57
CA LYS A 74 -5.08 11.02 -18.16
C LYS A 74 -6.16 12.09 -17.96
N GLN A 75 -7.21 12.08 -18.78
CA GLN A 75 -8.28 13.07 -18.76
C GLN A 75 -9.32 12.80 -17.68
N CYS A 76 -9.81 11.56 -17.55
CA CYS A 76 -10.99 11.26 -16.71
C CYS A 76 -10.72 10.27 -15.59
N ASN A 77 -9.46 9.84 -15.41
CA ASN A 77 -9.04 8.89 -14.37
C ASN A 77 -9.73 7.52 -14.40
N THR A 78 -10.34 7.12 -15.53
CA THR A 78 -10.87 5.75 -15.69
C THR A 78 -9.71 4.75 -15.72
N PRO A 79 -9.72 3.66 -14.93
CA PRO A 79 -8.69 2.62 -15.02
C PRO A 79 -8.77 1.90 -16.37
N LEU A 80 -7.65 1.77 -17.09
CA LEU A 80 -7.61 1.27 -18.47
C LEU A 80 -6.83 -0.03 -18.62
N PHE A 81 -5.63 -0.11 -18.03
CA PHE A 81 -4.73 -1.25 -18.17
C PHE A 81 -4.07 -1.57 -16.83
N LYS A 82 -3.68 -2.82 -16.65
CA LYS A 82 -2.88 -3.24 -15.49
C LYS A 82 -1.42 -3.43 -15.89
N SER A 83 -0.51 -3.24 -14.95
CA SER A 83 0.92 -3.47 -15.17
C SER A 83 1.25 -4.93 -15.51
N GLU A 84 0.46 -5.89 -15.02
CA GLU A 84 0.63 -7.32 -15.32
C GLU A 84 0.39 -7.68 -16.79
N ASP A 85 -0.40 -6.88 -17.51
CA ASP A 85 -0.66 -7.03 -18.94
C ASP A 85 0.33 -6.25 -19.80
N LYS A 86 1.26 -5.48 -19.18
CA LYS A 86 2.26 -4.66 -19.88
C LYS A 86 3.46 -5.51 -20.30
N PHE A 87 3.89 -5.32 -21.56
CA PHE A 87 5.09 -5.99 -22.09
C PHE A 87 5.91 -5.06 -22.98
N ASP A 88 7.17 -5.43 -23.22
CA ASP A 88 8.03 -4.72 -24.16
C ASP A 88 7.84 -5.27 -25.56
N SER A 89 7.24 -4.47 -26.42
CA SER A 89 7.03 -4.80 -27.83
C SER A 89 8.14 -4.31 -28.75
N GLY A 90 9.11 -3.52 -28.24
CA GLY A 90 10.13 -2.84 -29.04
C GLY A 90 9.59 -1.69 -29.92
N SER A 91 8.30 -1.37 -29.84
CA SER A 91 7.66 -0.36 -30.70
C SER A 91 7.98 1.09 -30.35
N GLY A 92 8.43 1.34 -29.10
CA GLY A 92 8.68 2.68 -28.58
C GLY A 92 7.51 3.31 -27.84
N TRP A 93 6.42 2.59 -27.66
CA TRP A 93 5.25 2.98 -26.86
C TRP A 93 4.88 1.90 -25.84
N PRO A 94 4.27 2.28 -24.70
CA PRO A 94 3.68 1.33 -23.77
C PRO A 94 2.75 0.35 -24.49
N SER A 95 2.95 -0.95 -24.28
CA SER A 95 2.21 -2.00 -24.93
C SER A 95 1.58 -2.94 -23.90
N PHE A 96 0.28 -3.24 -24.08
CA PHE A 96 -0.49 -4.11 -23.18
C PHE A 96 -1.17 -5.20 -23.99
N ASP A 97 -1.17 -6.43 -23.49
CA ASP A 97 -1.81 -7.55 -24.17
C ASP A 97 -3.29 -7.74 -23.78
N ASP A 98 -3.74 -7.01 -22.74
CA ASP A 98 -5.15 -6.94 -22.35
C ASP A 98 -5.50 -5.52 -21.86
N ALA A 99 -6.80 -5.26 -21.76
CA ALA A 99 -7.36 -4.04 -21.21
C ALA A 99 -8.38 -4.38 -20.11
N ILE A 100 -8.60 -3.47 -19.16
CA ILE A 100 -9.64 -3.64 -18.15
C ILE A 100 -11.00 -3.68 -18.87
N GLU A 101 -11.72 -4.78 -18.69
CA GLU A 101 -12.97 -5.07 -19.39
C GLU A 101 -13.96 -3.89 -19.30
N GLY A 102 -14.46 -3.49 -20.45
CA GLY A 102 -15.48 -2.45 -20.58
C GLY A 102 -14.97 -1.00 -20.47
N ASN A 103 -13.67 -0.74 -20.28
CA ASN A 103 -13.10 0.60 -20.08
C ASN A 103 -12.37 1.16 -21.31
N VAL A 104 -12.01 0.31 -22.27
CA VAL A 104 -11.43 0.69 -23.55
C VAL A 104 -12.43 0.38 -24.67
N LYS A 105 -12.60 1.30 -25.60
CA LYS A 105 -13.47 1.16 -26.78
C LYS A 105 -12.64 1.15 -28.03
N GLU A 106 -12.94 0.26 -28.94
CA GLU A 106 -12.31 0.14 -30.24
C GLU A 106 -13.14 0.82 -31.32
N ILE A 107 -12.49 1.58 -32.18
CA ILE A 107 -13.12 2.30 -33.28
C ILE A 107 -12.30 2.02 -34.54
N PRO A 108 -12.89 1.43 -35.61
CA PRO A 108 -12.17 1.34 -36.90
C PRO A 108 -11.68 2.71 -37.36
N ASP A 109 -10.40 2.80 -37.68
CA ASP A 109 -9.83 4.03 -38.22
C ASP A 109 -10.30 4.27 -39.66
N ASN A 110 -10.39 5.52 -40.08
CA ASN A 110 -10.85 5.91 -41.41
C ASN A 110 -9.98 5.36 -42.55
N ASP A 111 -8.74 4.96 -42.25
CA ASP A 111 -7.85 4.33 -43.24
C ASP A 111 -8.17 2.87 -43.54
N GLY A 112 -9.12 2.27 -42.78
CA GLY A 112 -9.54 0.89 -42.90
C GLY A 112 -8.48 -0.17 -42.57
N ARG A 113 -7.32 0.26 -42.04
CA ARG A 113 -6.17 -0.60 -41.74
C ARG A 113 -5.89 -0.74 -40.25
N ARG A 114 -6.24 0.26 -39.45
CA ARG A 114 -5.98 0.31 -38.03
C ARG A 114 -7.28 0.34 -37.24
N VAL A 115 -7.19 -0.01 -35.99
CA VAL A 115 -8.28 0.11 -35.02
C VAL A 115 -7.80 1.03 -33.90
N GLU A 116 -8.39 2.23 -33.84
CA GLU A 116 -8.17 3.19 -32.78
C GLU A 116 -8.71 2.65 -31.46
N ILE A 117 -8.02 2.89 -30.37
CA ILE A 117 -8.51 2.66 -29.02
C ILE A 117 -8.71 3.99 -28.30
N VAL A 118 -9.84 4.14 -27.64
CA VAL A 118 -10.21 5.32 -26.87
C VAL A 118 -10.73 4.93 -25.48
N CYS A 119 -10.60 5.84 -24.52
CA CYS A 119 -11.24 5.67 -23.22
C CYS A 119 -12.77 5.65 -23.36
N LYS A 120 -13.43 4.63 -22.86
CA LYS A 120 -14.90 4.49 -22.98
C LYS A 120 -15.68 5.59 -22.26
N THR A 121 -15.09 6.18 -21.19
CA THR A 121 -15.76 7.20 -20.36
C THR A 121 -15.74 8.60 -21.00
N CYS A 122 -14.61 9.00 -21.62
CA CYS A 122 -14.43 10.36 -22.12
C CYS A 122 -14.13 10.44 -23.62
N ASP A 123 -14.06 9.31 -24.32
CA ASP A 123 -13.65 9.16 -25.72
C ASP A 123 -12.23 9.73 -26.04
N GLY A 124 -11.41 9.99 -25.00
CA GLY A 124 -10.03 10.44 -25.17
C GLY A 124 -9.20 9.39 -25.91
N HIS A 125 -8.44 9.82 -26.92
CA HIS A 125 -7.58 8.97 -27.72
C HIS A 125 -6.48 8.35 -26.87
N LEU A 126 -6.29 7.03 -26.99
CA LEU A 126 -5.26 6.26 -26.31
C LEU A 126 -4.15 5.82 -27.25
N GLY A 127 -4.51 5.35 -28.45
CA GLY A 127 -3.59 4.79 -29.42
C GLY A 127 -4.32 3.81 -30.35
N HIS A 128 -3.70 2.67 -30.65
CA HIS A 128 -4.25 1.67 -31.57
C HIS A 128 -4.06 0.25 -31.04
N VAL A 129 -4.94 -0.67 -31.44
CA VAL A 129 -4.80 -2.10 -31.14
C VAL A 129 -4.38 -2.86 -32.39
N PHE A 130 -3.43 -3.79 -32.21
CA PHE A 130 -2.91 -4.69 -33.22
C PHE A 130 -3.15 -6.13 -32.78
N ARG A 131 -3.47 -7.01 -33.73
CA ARG A 131 -3.78 -8.41 -33.49
C ARG A 131 -3.01 -9.33 -34.43
N GLY A 132 -2.72 -10.54 -33.98
CA GLY A 132 -2.05 -11.54 -34.82
C GLY A 132 -0.53 -11.38 -34.88
N GLU A 133 0.10 -10.50 -34.10
CA GLU A 133 1.55 -10.28 -34.09
C GLU A 133 2.30 -11.39 -33.30
N ALA A 134 1.61 -12.24 -32.55
CA ALA A 134 2.18 -13.35 -31.76
C ALA A 134 3.30 -12.93 -30.77
N LEU A 135 3.26 -11.70 -30.27
CA LEU A 135 4.21 -11.19 -29.29
C LEU A 135 3.94 -11.69 -27.88
N THR A 136 2.67 -12.02 -27.59
CA THR A 136 2.21 -12.65 -26.35
C THR A 136 1.24 -13.79 -26.65
N ASN A 137 0.91 -14.59 -25.65
CA ASN A 137 -0.08 -15.66 -25.79
C ASN A 137 -1.49 -15.16 -26.18
N LYS A 138 -1.83 -13.90 -25.85
CA LYS A 138 -3.13 -13.27 -26.21
C LYS A 138 -3.12 -12.76 -27.66
N SER A 139 -1.96 -12.69 -28.30
CA SER A 139 -1.78 -12.23 -29.68
C SER A 139 -2.46 -10.89 -29.98
N THR A 140 -2.55 -10.04 -28.93
CA THR A 140 -3.14 -8.69 -28.96
C THR A 140 -2.13 -7.70 -28.38
N ARG A 141 -2.02 -6.55 -29.00
CA ARG A 141 -1.19 -5.46 -28.50
C ARG A 141 -1.95 -4.13 -28.57
N HIS A 142 -2.31 -3.60 -27.40
CA HIS A 142 -2.76 -2.24 -27.27
C HIS A 142 -1.51 -1.33 -27.20
N CYS A 143 -1.23 -0.61 -28.29
CA CYS A 143 -0.12 0.33 -28.38
C CYS A 143 -0.63 1.71 -27.98
N VAL A 144 -0.19 2.19 -26.82
CA VAL A 144 -0.80 3.32 -26.12
C VAL A 144 0.17 4.49 -26.01
N ASN A 145 -0.28 5.73 -26.29
CA ASN A 145 0.50 6.92 -26.02
C ASN A 145 0.69 7.09 -24.50
N SER A 146 1.92 7.21 -24.05
CA SER A 146 2.25 7.41 -22.63
C SER A 146 1.55 8.64 -22.04
N ILE A 147 1.52 9.72 -22.81
CA ILE A 147 0.87 11.00 -22.44
C ILE A 147 -0.65 10.88 -22.23
N SER A 148 -1.28 9.84 -22.79
CA SER A 148 -2.72 9.55 -22.60
C SER A 148 -3.02 8.83 -21.28
N LEU A 149 -1.97 8.47 -20.54
CA LEU A 149 -2.06 7.69 -19.31
C LEU A 149 -1.63 8.50 -18.07
N SER A 150 -2.13 8.11 -16.92
CA SER A 150 -1.55 8.34 -15.61
C SER A 150 -1.37 7.00 -14.92
N PHE A 151 -0.29 6.83 -14.14
CA PHE A 151 0.00 5.59 -13.45
C PHE A 151 -0.29 5.73 -11.96
N GLU A 152 -1.04 4.79 -11.41
CA GLU A 152 -1.26 4.64 -9.98
C GLU A 152 -0.60 3.34 -9.53
N PRO A 153 0.47 3.39 -8.72
CA PRO A 153 1.11 2.20 -8.20
C PRO A 153 0.12 1.41 -7.33
N THR A 154 -0.06 0.12 -7.61
CA THR A 154 -0.66 -0.80 -6.65
C THR A 154 0.48 -1.43 -5.89
N ASP A 155 0.55 -1.15 -4.61
CA ASP A 155 1.52 -1.79 -3.75
C ASP A 155 1.04 -3.23 -3.44
N GLU A 156 1.22 -4.12 -4.39
CA GLU A 156 0.98 -5.57 -4.27
C GLU A 156 2.15 -6.29 -3.59
N SER A 157 3.16 -5.56 -3.11
CA SER A 157 4.21 -6.18 -2.33
C SER A 157 3.60 -6.81 -1.07
N PRO A 158 3.91 -8.07 -0.76
CA PRO A 158 3.42 -8.67 0.47
C PRO A 158 3.87 -7.82 1.64
N ARG A 159 2.91 -7.53 2.53
CA ARG A 159 3.14 -6.67 3.70
C ARG A 159 2.90 -7.45 4.97
N ASP A 160 3.77 -7.25 5.93
CA ASP A 160 3.56 -7.67 7.31
C ASP A 160 3.86 -6.49 8.25
N THR A 161 3.47 -6.63 9.51
CA THR A 161 3.56 -5.57 10.51
C THR A 161 4.32 -6.04 11.74
N ALA A 162 5.23 -5.18 12.23
CA ALA A 162 5.91 -5.35 13.50
C ALA A 162 5.68 -4.11 14.39
N ILE A 163 5.69 -4.27 15.73
CA ILE A 163 5.64 -3.15 16.67
C ILE A 163 6.67 -3.36 17.77
N PHE A 164 7.58 -2.38 17.91
CA PHE A 164 8.68 -2.39 18.86
C PHE A 164 8.69 -1.12 19.73
N ALA A 165 8.84 -1.31 21.02
CA ALA A 165 9.05 -0.25 22.02
C ALA A 165 10.41 -0.45 22.67
N SER A 166 11.33 0.47 22.48
CA SER A 166 12.73 0.37 22.92
C SER A 166 13.28 1.70 23.48
N GLY A 167 12.47 2.44 24.21
CA GLY A 167 12.79 3.79 24.69
C GLY A 167 12.15 4.86 23.81
N CYS A 168 12.82 5.99 23.62
CA CYS A 168 12.37 7.05 22.73
C CYS A 168 12.14 6.54 21.30
N PHE A 169 10.92 6.63 20.79
CA PHE A 169 10.53 6.10 19.47
C PHE A 169 11.27 6.75 18.29
N TRP A 170 11.86 7.94 18.45
CA TRP A 170 12.66 8.57 17.39
C TRP A 170 13.90 7.74 17.02
N GLY A 171 14.59 7.19 18.03
CA GLY A 171 15.76 6.34 17.82
C GLY A 171 15.38 4.98 17.23
N THR A 172 14.29 4.40 17.70
CA THR A 172 13.74 3.15 17.19
C THR A 172 13.34 3.29 15.70
N GLU A 173 12.62 4.36 15.35
CA GLU A 173 12.26 4.69 13.97
C GLU A 173 13.50 4.84 13.08
N TYR A 174 14.48 5.64 13.53
CA TYR A 174 15.70 5.94 12.77
C TYR A 174 16.46 4.69 12.30
N HIS A 175 16.53 3.65 13.11
CA HIS A 175 17.21 2.42 12.75
C HIS A 175 16.36 1.53 11.85
N LEU A 176 15.08 1.37 12.16
CA LEU A 176 14.19 0.46 11.44
C LEU A 176 13.86 0.97 10.03
N GLN A 177 13.62 2.27 9.86
CA GLN A 177 13.28 2.86 8.54
C GLN A 177 14.40 2.73 7.50
N LYS A 178 15.65 2.49 7.92
CA LYS A 178 16.82 2.33 7.03
C LYS A 178 16.98 0.91 6.51
N MET A 179 16.24 -0.04 7.03
CA MET A 179 16.37 -1.43 6.62
C MET A 179 15.75 -1.62 5.24
N ASN A 180 16.50 -2.25 4.33
CA ASN A 180 15.96 -2.63 3.04
C ASN A 180 14.77 -3.59 3.23
N GLY A 181 13.64 -3.29 2.59
CA GLY A 181 12.40 -4.05 2.74
C GLY A 181 11.42 -3.45 3.75
N VAL A 182 11.81 -2.45 4.54
CA VAL A 182 10.88 -1.63 5.32
C VAL A 182 10.18 -0.64 4.38
N ILE A 183 8.84 -0.64 4.41
CA ILE A 183 7.97 0.15 3.53
C ILE A 183 7.55 1.44 4.22
N ASP A 184 7.18 1.35 5.51
CA ASP A 184 6.70 2.49 6.31
C ASP A 184 7.00 2.31 7.79
N THR A 185 7.25 3.40 8.50
CA THR A 185 7.40 3.44 9.95
C THR A 185 6.51 4.53 10.54
N LYS A 186 5.87 4.23 11.67
CA LYS A 186 5.03 5.19 12.39
C LYS A 186 5.34 5.16 13.89
N PRO A 187 5.98 6.19 14.44
CA PRO A 187 5.97 6.45 15.87
C PRO A 187 4.56 6.58 16.44
N GLY A 188 4.34 6.03 17.62
CA GLY A 188 3.03 6.05 18.25
C GLY A 188 3.00 5.45 19.66
N TYR A 189 1.81 5.16 20.13
CA TYR A 189 1.53 4.75 21.51
C TYR A 189 0.71 3.45 21.52
N ILE A 190 1.11 2.50 22.38
CA ILE A 190 0.44 1.19 22.47
C ILE A 190 0.54 0.61 23.88
N GLY A 191 -0.34 -0.35 24.22
CA GLY A 191 -0.27 -1.13 25.45
C GLY A 191 -0.89 -0.46 26.68
N GLY A 192 -1.42 0.75 26.53
CA GLY A 192 -2.12 1.47 27.60
C GLY A 192 -3.65 1.33 27.53
N HIS A 193 -4.35 2.00 28.44
CA HIS A 193 -5.80 1.95 28.59
C HIS A 193 -6.54 3.22 28.13
N VAL A 194 -5.82 4.30 27.83
CA VAL A 194 -6.40 5.55 27.33
C VAL A 194 -6.56 5.47 25.82
N LYS A 195 -7.75 5.81 25.31
CA LYS A 195 -8.01 5.87 23.87
C LYS A 195 -7.49 7.21 23.30
N ASN A 196 -6.82 7.12 22.16
CA ASN A 196 -6.26 8.27 21.44
C ASN A 196 -5.49 9.24 22.35
N PRO A 197 -4.44 8.76 23.07
CA PRO A 197 -3.70 9.60 24.00
C PRO A 197 -2.85 10.61 23.24
N GLY A 198 -2.70 11.82 23.76
CA GLY A 198 -1.71 12.77 23.29
C GLY A 198 -0.37 12.58 24.01
N TYR A 199 0.72 13.09 23.44
CA TYR A 199 2.10 12.96 23.95
C TYR A 199 2.21 13.31 25.44
N ARG A 200 1.68 14.48 25.84
CA ARG A 200 1.75 14.93 27.25
C ARG A 200 1.09 13.95 28.23
N GLN A 201 0.01 13.31 27.81
CA GLN A 201 -0.67 12.31 28.64
C GLN A 201 0.20 11.05 28.78
N VAL A 202 0.85 10.59 27.70
CA VAL A 202 1.77 9.45 27.74
C VAL A 202 2.98 9.76 28.63
N CYS A 203 3.58 10.94 28.49
CA CYS A 203 4.70 11.40 29.33
C CYS A 203 4.36 11.50 30.81
N SER A 204 3.10 11.65 31.20
CA SER A 204 2.70 11.61 32.61
C SER A 204 2.87 10.23 33.27
N GLY A 205 3.07 9.17 32.47
CA GLY A 205 3.17 7.79 32.92
C GLY A 205 1.83 7.15 33.33
N LEU A 206 0.73 7.94 33.34
CA LEU A 206 -0.57 7.48 33.85
C LEU A 206 -1.43 6.73 32.82
N THR A 207 -1.09 6.81 31.53
CA THR A 207 -1.86 6.15 30.47
C THR A 207 -1.55 4.67 30.28
N GLY A 208 -0.40 4.20 30.80
CA GLY A 208 0.11 2.85 30.62
C GLY A 208 0.67 2.56 29.23
N HIS A 209 0.64 3.54 28.30
CA HIS A 209 1.18 3.36 26.96
C HIS A 209 2.71 3.35 26.95
N ALA A 210 3.28 2.54 26.04
CA ALA A 210 4.67 2.68 25.62
C ALA A 210 4.77 3.58 24.39
N GLU A 211 5.86 4.32 24.28
CA GLU A 211 6.35 4.83 23.00
C GLU A 211 6.82 3.66 22.15
N ALA A 212 6.29 3.52 20.95
CA ALA A 212 6.59 2.40 20.06
C ALA A 212 6.60 2.82 18.60
N VAL A 213 7.25 2.02 17.77
CA VAL A 213 7.22 2.19 16.32
C VAL A 213 6.50 1.02 15.69
N ARG A 214 5.46 1.32 14.90
CA ARG A 214 4.84 0.37 13.99
C ARG A 214 5.61 0.38 12.68
N VAL A 215 6.04 -0.78 12.24
CA VAL A 215 6.81 -1.01 11.01
C VAL A 215 5.99 -1.83 10.05
N ILE A 216 5.76 -1.33 8.85
CA ILE A 216 5.22 -2.08 7.72
C ILE A 216 6.42 -2.52 6.87
N PHE A 217 6.51 -3.79 6.56
CA PHE A 217 7.66 -4.34 5.83
C PHE A 217 7.25 -5.40 4.80
N ASN A 218 8.09 -5.60 3.78
CA ASN A 218 7.93 -6.67 2.81
C ASN A 218 8.66 -7.94 3.29
N PRO A 219 7.94 -9.00 3.69
CA PRO A 219 8.54 -10.22 4.23
C PRO A 219 9.37 -11.03 3.22
N LYS A 220 9.30 -10.70 1.92
CA LYS A 220 10.19 -11.28 0.90
C LYS A 220 11.55 -10.60 0.85
N LEU A 221 11.69 -9.38 1.36
CA LEU A 221 12.92 -8.58 1.35
C LEU A 221 13.61 -8.53 2.71
N VAL A 222 12.83 -8.50 3.81
CA VAL A 222 13.34 -8.52 5.19
C VAL A 222 12.44 -9.39 6.06
N ARG A 223 13.02 -10.29 6.85
CA ARG A 223 12.29 -11.15 7.76
C ARG A 223 11.99 -10.42 9.07
N TYR A 224 10.90 -10.79 9.74
CA TYR A 224 10.57 -10.26 11.07
C TYR A 224 11.71 -10.45 12.08
N GLU A 225 12.42 -11.58 12.01
CA GLU A 225 13.59 -11.86 12.86
C GLU A 225 14.71 -10.82 12.68
N GLU A 226 14.94 -10.34 11.47
CA GLU A 226 15.97 -9.33 11.18
C GLU A 226 15.60 -7.97 11.77
N LEU A 227 14.34 -7.58 11.67
CA LEU A 227 13.81 -6.38 12.36
C LEU A 227 13.95 -6.51 13.88
N ALA A 228 13.61 -7.66 14.44
CA ALA A 228 13.72 -7.95 15.86
C ALA A 228 15.18 -7.96 16.35
N LYS A 229 16.13 -8.40 15.54
CA LYS A 229 17.57 -8.29 15.87
C LYS A 229 18.00 -6.83 15.95
N ILE A 230 17.65 -5.99 14.98
CA ILE A 230 17.93 -4.55 15.02
C ILE A 230 17.31 -3.90 16.27
N PHE A 231 16.06 -4.24 16.61
CA PHE A 231 15.45 -3.78 17.85
C PHE A 231 16.33 -4.09 19.07
N PHE A 232 16.77 -5.34 19.25
CA PHE A 232 17.63 -5.73 20.37
C PHE A 232 19.05 -5.13 20.29
N GLU A 233 19.59 -4.93 19.10
CA GLU A 233 20.96 -4.43 18.88
C GLU A 233 21.08 -2.91 19.01
N THR A 234 19.96 -2.18 19.04
CA THR A 234 19.95 -0.72 19.09
C THR A 234 19.50 -0.16 20.44
N HIS A 235 19.16 -1.00 21.42
CA HIS A 235 18.83 -0.57 22.77
C HIS A 235 19.36 -1.54 23.82
N ASP A 236 19.33 -1.16 25.08
CA ASP A 236 19.67 -2.04 26.21
C ASP A 236 18.41 -2.80 26.68
N PRO A 237 18.28 -4.11 26.35
CA PRO A 237 17.10 -4.90 26.75
C PRO A 237 17.09 -5.27 28.24
N SER A 238 18.10 -4.89 29.01
CA SER A 238 18.19 -5.18 30.45
C SER A 238 17.71 -4.02 31.34
N GLN A 239 17.49 -2.84 30.77
CA GLN A 239 17.04 -1.67 31.51
C GLN A 239 15.53 -1.73 31.76
N VAL A 240 15.13 -1.62 33.03
CA VAL A 240 13.74 -1.64 33.45
C VAL A 240 13.13 -0.24 33.34
N ASP A 241 11.94 -0.14 32.71
CA ASP A 241 11.13 1.08 32.60
C ASP A 241 11.95 2.33 32.22
N GLY A 242 12.81 2.16 31.22
CA GLY A 242 13.64 3.24 30.70
C GLY A 242 14.58 2.79 29.60
N GLN A 243 15.25 3.76 28.95
CA GLN A 243 16.32 3.51 27.99
C GLN A 243 17.33 4.67 28.00
N GLY A 244 18.57 4.36 28.42
CA GLY A 244 19.59 5.38 28.60
C GLY A 244 19.12 6.43 29.61
N PRO A 245 19.15 7.75 29.30
CA PRO A 245 18.71 8.80 30.19
C PRO A 245 17.18 8.96 30.28
N ASP A 246 16.44 8.35 29.37
CA ASP A 246 14.96 8.45 29.33
C ASP A 246 14.36 7.45 30.33
N ILE A 247 13.83 7.95 31.44
CA ILE A 247 13.28 7.15 32.54
C ILE A 247 11.76 7.30 32.59
N GLY A 248 11.07 6.19 32.66
CA GLY A 248 9.61 6.11 32.75
C GLY A 248 9.05 4.89 32.02
N ASN A 249 7.89 4.40 32.47
CA ASN A 249 7.25 3.21 31.92
C ASN A 249 6.93 3.35 30.41
N GLN A 250 6.78 4.57 29.89
CA GLN A 250 6.59 4.81 28.46
C GLN A 250 7.83 4.47 27.62
N TYR A 251 9.02 4.41 28.22
CA TYR A 251 10.30 4.10 27.57
C TYR A 251 10.76 2.65 27.81
N ARG A 252 9.87 1.78 28.28
CA ARG A 252 10.17 0.36 28.54
C ARG A 252 10.52 -0.40 27.28
N SER A 253 11.29 -1.46 27.44
CA SER A 253 11.52 -2.45 26.38
C SER A 253 10.31 -3.41 26.27
N GLU A 254 9.63 -3.40 25.12
CA GLU A 254 8.48 -4.26 24.85
C GLU A 254 8.30 -4.57 23.37
N VAL A 255 7.91 -5.80 23.07
CA VAL A 255 7.50 -6.23 21.73
C VAL A 255 6.01 -6.56 21.74
N PHE A 256 5.27 -5.95 20.79
CA PHE A 256 3.84 -6.21 20.61
C PHE A 256 3.63 -7.12 19.40
N TYR A 257 3.36 -8.41 19.64
CA TYR A 257 3.23 -9.41 18.58
C TYR A 257 1.79 -9.52 18.06
N TYR A 258 1.63 -9.80 16.77
CA TYR A 258 0.34 -10.03 16.14
C TYR A 258 -0.05 -11.52 16.11
N ASN A 259 0.93 -12.42 16.02
CA ASN A 259 0.71 -13.87 15.87
C ASN A 259 1.73 -14.69 16.68
N GLU A 260 1.50 -15.99 16.77
CA GLU A 260 2.37 -16.90 17.54
C GLU A 260 3.75 -17.09 16.90
N GLU A 261 3.89 -16.93 15.58
CA GLU A 261 5.18 -16.99 14.91
C GLU A 261 6.10 -15.85 15.36
N GLN A 262 5.62 -14.59 15.31
CA GLN A 262 6.35 -13.44 15.82
C GLN A 262 6.74 -13.62 17.30
N LYS A 263 5.79 -14.07 18.12
CA LYS A 263 6.04 -14.33 19.53
C LYS A 263 7.15 -15.38 19.74
N GLN A 264 7.14 -16.47 18.97
CA GLN A 264 8.14 -17.53 19.10
C GLN A 264 9.52 -17.05 18.65
N ILE A 265 9.61 -16.24 17.59
CA ILE A 265 10.87 -15.62 17.12
C ILE A 265 11.47 -14.78 18.26
N ILE A 266 10.68 -13.89 18.88
CA ILE A 266 11.18 -13.05 19.97
C ILE A 266 11.64 -13.89 21.16
N LYS A 267 10.89 -14.92 21.58
CA LYS A 267 11.31 -15.83 22.65
C LYS A 267 12.66 -16.51 22.35
N ASN A 268 12.88 -16.90 21.09
CA ASN A 268 14.12 -17.53 20.69
C ASN A 268 15.30 -16.53 20.74
N LEU A 269 15.08 -15.28 20.32
CA LEU A 269 16.08 -14.23 20.41
C LEU A 269 16.43 -13.87 21.86
N ILE A 270 15.41 -13.77 22.73
CA ILE A 270 15.61 -13.57 24.18
C ILE A 270 16.50 -14.67 24.76
N LYS A 271 16.19 -15.94 24.49
CA LYS A 271 17.00 -17.07 24.97
C LYS A 271 18.47 -17.01 24.47
N GLN A 272 18.69 -16.55 23.24
CA GLN A 272 20.04 -16.34 22.72
C GLN A 272 20.80 -15.25 23.48
N LEU A 273 20.14 -14.14 23.82
CA LEU A 273 20.73 -13.05 24.61
C LEU A 273 21.03 -13.50 26.04
N GLU A 274 20.09 -14.21 26.68
CA GLU A 274 20.25 -14.77 28.03
C GLU A 274 21.41 -15.78 28.08
N SER A 275 21.58 -16.62 27.04
CA SER A 275 22.72 -17.55 26.96
C SER A 275 24.07 -16.86 26.84
N LYS A 276 24.10 -15.58 26.44
CA LYS A 276 25.27 -14.70 26.40
C LYS A 276 25.43 -13.89 27.69
N GLY A 277 24.62 -14.12 28.72
CA GLY A 277 24.67 -13.45 30.00
C GLY A 277 23.95 -12.10 30.07
N ILE A 278 23.13 -11.77 29.08
CA ILE A 278 22.33 -10.55 29.08
C ILE A 278 21.01 -10.83 29.80
N ASN A 279 20.72 -10.12 30.90
CA ASN A 279 19.45 -10.23 31.61
C ASN A 279 18.35 -9.46 30.88
N VAL A 280 17.54 -10.15 30.03
CA VAL A 280 16.52 -9.50 29.19
C VAL A 280 15.25 -9.27 29.98
N VAL A 281 14.83 -8.00 30.11
CA VAL A 281 13.56 -7.60 30.77
C VAL A 281 12.47 -7.18 29.77
N THR A 282 12.74 -7.36 28.49
CA THR A 282 11.80 -7.03 27.38
C THR A 282 10.47 -7.75 27.60
N ARG A 283 9.39 -7.00 27.67
CA ARG A 283 8.03 -7.52 27.76
C ARG A 283 7.56 -8.05 26.40
N LEU A 284 6.71 -9.07 26.41
CA LEU A 284 6.18 -9.67 25.19
C LEU A 284 4.65 -9.73 25.29
N THR A 285 3.98 -8.81 24.65
CA THR A 285 2.53 -8.59 24.78
C THR A 285 1.84 -8.74 23.41
N LYS A 286 0.62 -9.27 23.42
CA LYS A 286 -0.20 -9.31 22.20
C LYS A 286 -0.57 -7.89 21.78
N ALA A 287 -0.42 -7.55 20.50
CA ALA A 287 -0.74 -6.23 19.97
C ALA A 287 -2.21 -5.85 20.21
N THR A 288 -2.40 -4.63 20.66
CA THR A 288 -3.70 -3.97 20.87
C THR A 288 -3.87 -2.78 19.93
N ALA A 289 -4.78 -1.85 20.22
CA ALA A 289 -4.90 -0.62 19.44
C ALA A 289 -3.60 0.20 19.50
N PHE A 290 -3.09 0.56 18.32
CA PHE A 290 -1.95 1.44 18.13
C PHE A 290 -2.44 2.85 17.77
N TRP A 291 -1.96 3.84 18.47
CA TRP A 291 -2.29 5.25 18.27
C TRP A 291 -1.09 5.98 17.69
N VAL A 292 -1.22 6.50 16.47
CA VAL A 292 -0.14 7.23 15.80
C VAL A 292 0.16 8.52 16.59
N ALA A 293 1.43 8.78 16.84
CA ALA A 293 1.87 10.01 17.50
C ALA A 293 1.75 11.21 16.54
N GLU A 294 1.81 12.39 17.11
CA GLU A 294 1.66 13.66 16.40
C GLU A 294 2.72 13.83 15.29
N ASP A 295 2.39 14.59 14.25
CA ASP A 295 3.19 14.73 13.02
C ASP A 295 4.64 15.20 13.26
N TYR A 296 4.87 15.98 14.32
CA TYR A 296 6.22 16.46 14.67
C TYR A 296 7.12 15.35 15.23
N HIS A 297 6.58 14.20 15.62
CA HIS A 297 7.33 13.02 16.02
C HIS A 297 7.72 12.11 14.85
N GLN A 298 7.01 12.17 13.74
CA GLN A 298 7.24 11.33 12.57
C GLN A 298 8.54 11.76 11.86
N ASP A 299 9.41 10.81 11.52
CA ASP A 299 10.67 11.04 10.80
C ASP A 299 11.61 12.08 11.47
N TYR A 300 11.61 12.12 12.79
CA TYR A 300 12.28 13.20 13.55
C TYR A 300 13.75 13.40 13.16
N TYR A 301 14.54 12.33 13.12
CA TYR A 301 15.97 12.45 12.78
C TYR A 301 16.20 12.71 11.29
N THR A 302 15.35 12.25 10.43
CA THR A 302 15.38 12.57 8.99
C THR A 302 15.09 14.05 8.75
N LYS A 303 14.08 14.59 9.42
CA LYS A 303 13.68 16.01 9.29
C LYS A 303 14.68 16.98 9.97
N THR A 304 15.29 16.57 11.06
CA THR A 304 16.19 17.47 11.84
C THR A 304 17.67 17.33 11.50
N GLY A 305 18.07 16.26 10.78
CA GLY A 305 19.47 15.94 10.48
C GLY A 305 20.32 15.54 11.71
N LYS A 306 19.69 15.36 12.87
CA LYS A 306 20.36 14.92 14.11
C LYS A 306 20.61 13.42 14.11
N GLN A 307 21.36 12.92 15.08
CA GLN A 307 21.63 11.50 15.32
C GLN A 307 21.01 11.04 16.64
N PRO A 308 20.58 9.77 16.75
CA PRO A 308 20.11 9.21 18.02
C PRO A 308 21.19 9.27 19.11
N TYR A 309 20.79 9.71 20.30
CA TYR A 309 21.72 9.81 21.46
C TYR A 309 21.65 8.59 22.37
N CYS A 310 20.53 7.85 22.39
CA CYS A 310 20.30 6.71 23.29
C CYS A 310 20.19 5.36 22.56
N HIS A 311 20.17 5.35 21.22
CA HIS A 311 20.07 4.14 20.40
C HIS A 311 21.36 3.94 19.60
N ILE A 312 22.34 3.31 20.24
CA ILE A 312 23.63 3.02 19.62
C ILE A 312 23.64 1.55 19.21
N TYR A 313 23.88 1.28 17.93
CA TYR A 313 23.98 -0.08 17.44
C TYR A 313 25.13 -0.84 18.10
N GLN A 314 24.84 -2.00 18.66
CA GLN A 314 25.77 -2.96 19.23
C GLN A 314 25.38 -4.36 18.76
N LYS A 315 26.27 -5.02 18.00
CA LYS A 315 26.02 -6.36 17.55
C LYS A 315 25.86 -7.33 18.71
N LYS A 316 24.71 -8.04 18.77
CA LYS A 316 24.39 -8.99 19.85
C LYS A 316 24.11 -10.41 19.35
N PHE A 317 23.87 -10.57 18.04
CA PHE A 317 23.59 -11.87 17.40
C PHE A 317 24.67 -12.33 16.41
#